data_80f8c918e18cd0eb0eff176695dfe566
#
_entry.id   80f8c918e18cd0eb0eff176695dfe566
#
_cell.length_a   1.000
_cell.length_b   1.000
_cell.length_c   1.000
_cell.angle_alpha   90.00
_cell.angle_beta   90.00
_cell.angle_gamma   90.00
#
_symmetry.space_group_name_H-M   'P 1'
#
loop_
_entity.id
_entity.type
_entity.pdbx_description
1 polymer ?
#
loop_
_entity_poly.entity_id
_entity_poly.type
_entity_poly.pdbx_seq_one_letter_code
_entity_poly.pdbx_strand_id
1 'polypeptide(L)'
;MHVNNEIGSIQPIQEISKHLKTLKDKVYLHVDAVQSYAKINFRPSRYNIDFMSVSGHKVHGPKGIGFIYVKENNRIKPILTGGGQEIGIRSGTENTPGIYGLGEAIRIINEDLDGKIEKIKNLRDLLQKEIMENIEDIKINSPEDGVCHILNVTFYGIKGEVLLHYLEQKGVYVSTGSACSSKKKGSHVLNAIGLSPQEIEGAIRFSLSDLNTEEEIKEAVKIVKESVSDLRMIMRRR
;
A
#
# COMPACT_ATOMS: atom_id res chain seq x y z
N MET A 1 -2.86 -3.71 -10.86
CA MET A 1 -2.98 -2.89 -9.63
C MET A 1 -2.52 -1.48 -9.94
N HIS A 2 -3.13 -0.44 -9.34
CA HIS A 2 -2.78 0.98 -9.59
C HIS A 2 -1.52 1.39 -8.82
N VAL A 3 -1.41 0.98 -7.57
CA VAL A 3 -0.26 1.24 -6.70
C VAL A 3 0.28 -0.07 -6.15
N ASN A 4 1.58 -0.27 -6.25
CA ASN A 4 2.23 -1.44 -5.68
C ASN A 4 2.28 -1.35 -4.15
N ASN A 5 1.91 -2.42 -3.47
CA ASN A 5 1.77 -2.47 -2.03
C ASN A 5 3.08 -2.68 -1.25
N GLU A 6 4.20 -2.93 -1.94
CA GLU A 6 5.51 -3.14 -1.32
C GLU A 6 6.43 -1.92 -1.46
N ILE A 7 6.50 -1.35 -2.65
CA ILE A 7 7.41 -0.22 -2.96
C ILE A 7 6.69 1.10 -3.23
N GLY A 8 5.36 1.07 -3.40
CA GLY A 8 4.58 2.28 -3.63
C GLY A 8 4.62 2.83 -5.06
N SER A 9 5.16 2.09 -6.04
CA SER A 9 5.15 2.55 -7.44
C SER A 9 3.73 2.72 -7.98
N ILE A 10 3.50 3.79 -8.75
CA ILE A 10 2.20 4.15 -9.32
C ILE A 10 2.21 3.75 -10.79
N GLN A 11 1.20 3.00 -11.24
CA GLN A 11 1.05 2.61 -12.63
C GLN A 11 0.29 3.70 -13.41
N PRO A 12 0.67 3.98 -14.66
CA PRO A 12 0.10 5.03 -15.50
C PRO A 12 -1.27 4.61 -16.08
N ILE A 13 -2.28 4.45 -15.21
CA ILE A 13 -3.61 3.91 -15.57
C ILE A 13 -4.28 4.74 -16.67
N GLN A 14 -4.07 6.07 -16.70
CA GLN A 14 -4.65 6.95 -17.70
C GLN A 14 -4.09 6.65 -19.10
N GLU A 15 -2.78 6.48 -19.20
CA GLU A 15 -2.08 6.16 -20.46
C GLU A 15 -2.46 4.75 -20.92
N ILE A 16 -2.50 3.78 -20.02
CA ILE A 16 -2.97 2.41 -20.31
C ILE A 16 -4.39 2.48 -20.86
N SER A 17 -5.30 3.22 -20.22
CA SER A 17 -6.68 3.36 -20.68
C SER A 17 -6.78 4.00 -22.08
N LYS A 18 -5.96 5.03 -22.33
CA LYS A 18 -5.90 5.65 -23.67
C LYS A 18 -5.44 4.65 -24.72
N HIS A 19 -4.40 3.86 -24.43
CA HIS A 19 -3.90 2.85 -25.34
C HIS A 19 -4.96 1.75 -25.61
N LEU A 20 -5.64 1.25 -24.59
CA LEU A 20 -6.68 0.24 -24.75
C LEU A 20 -7.81 0.66 -25.70
N LYS A 21 -8.11 1.97 -25.77
CA LYS A 21 -9.12 2.51 -26.70
C LYS A 21 -8.68 2.47 -28.18
N THR A 22 -7.40 2.33 -28.48
CA THR A 22 -6.90 2.24 -29.86
C THR A 22 -6.97 0.82 -30.42
N LEU A 23 -7.24 -0.17 -29.57
CA LEU A 23 -7.34 -1.56 -29.96
C LEU A 23 -8.63 -1.82 -30.74
N LYS A 24 -8.57 -2.74 -31.72
CA LYS A 24 -9.74 -3.13 -32.52
C LYS A 24 -10.82 -3.81 -31.68
N ASP A 25 -10.40 -4.68 -30.78
CA ASP A 25 -11.29 -5.43 -29.90
C ASP A 25 -11.52 -4.66 -28.60
N LYS A 26 -12.73 -4.78 -28.04
CA LYS A 26 -13.04 -4.20 -26.75
C LYS A 26 -12.30 -4.93 -25.65
N VAL A 27 -11.36 -4.23 -25.01
CA VAL A 27 -10.63 -4.70 -23.81
C VAL A 27 -11.14 -3.96 -22.60
N TYR A 28 -11.52 -4.69 -21.57
CA TYR A 28 -11.96 -4.12 -20.30
C TYR A 28 -10.77 -3.82 -19.40
N LEU A 29 -10.78 -2.64 -18.76
CA LEU A 29 -9.80 -2.22 -17.77
C LEU A 29 -10.34 -2.44 -16.37
N HIS A 30 -9.82 -3.44 -15.67
CA HIS A 30 -10.05 -3.62 -14.24
C HIS A 30 -8.83 -3.13 -13.46
N VAL A 31 -9.06 -2.22 -12.52
CA VAL A 31 -8.03 -1.64 -11.66
C VAL A 31 -8.19 -2.11 -10.23
N ASP A 32 -7.19 -2.80 -9.69
CA ASP A 32 -7.05 -2.95 -8.25
C ASP A 32 -6.57 -1.61 -7.67
N ALA A 33 -7.47 -0.93 -6.96
CA ALA A 33 -7.23 0.37 -6.34
C ALA A 33 -7.08 0.29 -4.81
N VAL A 34 -6.83 -0.90 -4.28
CA VAL A 34 -6.73 -1.14 -2.82
C VAL A 34 -5.68 -0.23 -2.17
N GLN A 35 -4.58 0.05 -2.84
CA GLN A 35 -3.53 0.93 -2.33
C GLN A 35 -3.60 2.37 -2.85
N SER A 36 -4.44 2.66 -3.83
CA SER A 36 -4.55 4.00 -4.43
C SER A 36 -5.79 4.77 -4.01
N TYR A 37 -6.89 4.08 -3.68
CA TYR A 37 -8.12 4.72 -3.25
C TYR A 37 -7.90 5.54 -1.98
N ALA A 38 -8.33 6.79 -1.99
CA ALA A 38 -8.11 7.76 -0.91
C ALA A 38 -6.62 8.04 -0.56
N LYS A 39 -5.68 7.72 -1.48
CA LYS A 39 -4.24 8.04 -1.38
C LYS A 39 -3.75 8.77 -2.63
N ILE A 40 -4.50 8.71 -3.71
CA ILE A 40 -4.30 9.45 -4.95
C ILE A 40 -5.65 10.04 -5.32
N ASN A 41 -5.68 11.33 -5.66
CA ASN A 41 -6.90 11.98 -6.13
C ASN A 41 -7.15 11.61 -7.60
N PHE A 42 -7.99 10.59 -7.84
CA PHE A 42 -8.40 10.19 -9.18
C PHE A 42 -9.89 9.82 -9.23
N ARG A 43 -10.48 9.91 -10.42
CA ARG A 43 -11.86 9.52 -10.66
C ARG A 43 -11.93 8.42 -11.70
N PRO A 44 -12.52 7.24 -11.41
CA PRO A 44 -12.62 6.12 -12.34
C PRO A 44 -13.22 6.51 -13.70
N SER A 45 -14.24 7.36 -13.70
CA SER A 45 -14.89 7.83 -14.94
C SER A 45 -13.96 8.64 -15.83
N ARG A 46 -13.09 9.51 -15.27
CA ARG A 46 -12.12 10.31 -16.03
C ARG A 46 -11.03 9.45 -16.65
N TYR A 47 -10.68 8.34 -16.01
CA TYR A 47 -9.66 7.39 -16.49
C TYR A 47 -10.27 6.27 -17.34
N ASN A 48 -11.59 6.30 -17.61
CA ASN A 48 -12.31 5.24 -18.33
C ASN A 48 -12.05 3.84 -17.80
N ILE A 49 -11.97 3.71 -16.50
CA ILE A 49 -11.86 2.42 -15.82
C ILE A 49 -13.22 1.73 -15.92
N ASP A 50 -13.23 0.47 -16.33
CA ASP A 50 -14.45 -0.33 -16.45
C ASP A 50 -14.85 -0.96 -15.11
N PHE A 51 -13.86 -1.42 -14.36
CA PHE A 51 -14.04 -2.03 -13.05
C PHE A 51 -12.93 -1.56 -12.10
N MET A 52 -13.28 -1.34 -10.82
CA MET A 52 -12.29 -0.98 -9.82
C MET A 52 -12.60 -1.66 -8.48
N SER A 53 -11.61 -2.33 -7.89
CA SER A 53 -11.72 -2.99 -6.59
C SER A 53 -11.10 -2.16 -5.47
N VAL A 54 -11.79 -2.06 -4.32
CA VAL A 54 -11.33 -1.37 -3.12
C VAL A 54 -11.61 -2.22 -1.88
N SER A 55 -10.70 -2.17 -0.90
CA SER A 55 -10.84 -2.82 0.41
C SER A 55 -10.99 -1.79 1.51
N GLY A 56 -12.03 -1.93 2.34
CA GLY A 56 -12.38 -0.95 3.37
C GLY A 56 -11.31 -0.76 4.44
N HIS A 57 -10.65 -1.83 4.86
CA HIS A 57 -9.60 -1.76 5.89
C HIS A 57 -8.34 -0.99 5.48
N LYS A 58 -8.18 -0.64 4.19
CA LYS A 58 -7.09 0.20 3.69
C LYS A 58 -7.39 1.70 3.78
N VAL A 59 -8.62 2.03 4.11
CA VAL A 59 -9.13 3.40 4.25
C VAL A 59 -9.81 3.60 5.60
N HIS A 60 -9.27 2.97 6.66
CA HIS A 60 -9.76 3.03 8.04
C HIS A 60 -11.19 2.51 8.24
N GLY A 61 -11.76 1.82 7.24
CA GLY A 61 -13.04 1.14 7.35
C GLY A 61 -12.91 -0.24 7.99
N PRO A 62 -14.03 -0.93 8.29
CA PRO A 62 -14.03 -2.26 8.89
C PRO A 62 -13.33 -3.29 8.01
N LYS A 63 -12.77 -4.35 8.64
CA LYS A 63 -12.32 -5.55 7.92
C LYS A 63 -13.51 -6.33 7.38
N GLY A 64 -13.29 -7.07 6.29
CA GLY A 64 -14.32 -7.94 5.68
C GLY A 64 -15.32 -7.19 4.81
N ILE A 65 -15.12 -5.90 4.54
CA ILE A 65 -15.93 -5.09 3.63
C ILE A 65 -15.06 -4.41 2.58
N GLY A 66 -15.61 -4.20 1.40
CA GLY A 66 -15.02 -3.49 0.28
C GLY A 66 -16.09 -3.22 -0.76
N PHE A 67 -15.72 -2.61 -1.87
CA PHE A 67 -16.63 -2.41 -2.98
C PHE A 67 -15.96 -2.62 -4.32
N ILE A 68 -16.78 -2.89 -5.33
CA ILE A 68 -16.39 -2.83 -6.73
C ILE A 68 -17.15 -1.67 -7.41
N TYR A 69 -16.39 -0.81 -8.09
CA TYR A 69 -16.97 0.12 -9.06
C TYR A 69 -17.16 -0.61 -10.38
N VAL A 70 -18.35 -0.47 -10.96
CA VAL A 70 -18.70 -0.99 -12.28
C VAL A 70 -19.16 0.18 -13.11
N LYS A 71 -18.47 0.43 -14.24
CA LYS A 71 -18.86 1.49 -15.16
C LYS A 71 -20.23 1.16 -15.76
N GLU A 72 -21.05 2.21 -15.92
CA GLU A 72 -22.37 2.09 -16.52
C GLU A 72 -22.34 1.28 -17.83
N ASN A 73 -23.37 0.47 -18.04
CA ASN A 73 -23.52 -0.45 -19.18
C ASN A 73 -22.54 -1.64 -19.23
N ASN A 74 -21.58 -1.78 -18.31
CA ASN A 74 -20.83 -3.01 -18.17
C ASN A 74 -21.66 -4.03 -17.37
N ARG A 75 -21.50 -5.31 -17.71
CA ARG A 75 -22.20 -6.41 -17.04
C ARG A 75 -21.21 -7.36 -16.41
N ILE A 76 -21.49 -7.76 -15.18
CA ILE A 76 -20.75 -8.80 -14.45
C ILE A 76 -21.64 -10.04 -14.38
N LYS A 77 -21.11 -11.20 -14.78
CA LYS A 77 -21.77 -12.48 -14.56
C LYS A 77 -21.59 -12.86 -13.09
N PRO A 78 -22.67 -13.12 -12.35
CA PRO A 78 -22.57 -13.51 -10.96
C PRO A 78 -21.86 -14.86 -10.82
N ILE A 79 -20.96 -14.96 -9.84
CA ILE A 79 -20.31 -16.23 -9.44
C ILE A 79 -21.11 -16.88 -8.32
N LEU A 80 -21.64 -16.06 -7.38
CA LEU A 80 -22.50 -16.52 -6.29
C LEU A 80 -23.95 -16.17 -6.64
N THR A 81 -24.73 -17.18 -6.96
CA THR A 81 -26.16 -17.07 -7.30
C THR A 81 -27.03 -17.35 -6.08
N GLY A 82 -28.32 -16.90 -6.09
CA GLY A 82 -29.26 -17.09 -5.00
C GLY A 82 -30.35 -16.02 -4.97
N GLY A 83 -30.47 -15.31 -3.85
CA GLY A 83 -31.57 -14.36 -3.58
C GLY A 83 -31.52 -13.01 -4.31
N GLY A 84 -30.56 -12.77 -5.20
CA GLY A 84 -30.53 -11.59 -6.05
C GLY A 84 -30.01 -10.30 -5.38
N GLN A 85 -29.39 -10.38 -4.21
CA GLN A 85 -28.76 -9.24 -3.55
C GLN A 85 -27.65 -8.62 -4.41
N GLU A 86 -27.21 -7.40 -4.07
CA GLU A 86 -26.24 -6.62 -4.83
C GLU A 86 -26.61 -6.53 -6.33
N ILE A 87 -27.88 -6.23 -6.61
CA ILE A 87 -28.44 -6.11 -7.98
C ILE A 87 -28.24 -7.41 -8.79
N GLY A 88 -28.29 -8.56 -8.13
CA GLY A 88 -28.12 -9.88 -8.72
C GLY A 88 -26.66 -10.26 -9.04
N ILE A 89 -25.67 -9.42 -8.67
CA ILE A 89 -24.27 -9.67 -8.96
C ILE A 89 -23.63 -10.59 -7.90
N ARG A 90 -24.05 -10.46 -6.65
CA ARG A 90 -23.52 -11.25 -5.54
C ARG A 90 -24.61 -11.52 -4.52
N SER A 91 -25.14 -12.73 -4.53
CA SER A 91 -26.18 -13.13 -3.60
C SER A 91 -25.65 -13.37 -2.19
N GLY A 92 -26.53 -13.19 -1.21
CA GLY A 92 -26.29 -13.30 0.23
C GLY A 92 -26.65 -12.01 0.95
N THR A 93 -27.12 -12.10 2.19
CA THR A 93 -27.52 -10.94 2.99
C THR A 93 -26.38 -9.92 3.05
N GLU A 94 -26.71 -8.66 2.81
CA GLU A 94 -25.76 -7.55 2.81
C GLU A 94 -25.21 -7.31 4.24
N ASN A 95 -23.91 -7.11 4.34
CA ASN A 95 -23.24 -6.71 5.59
C ASN A 95 -23.49 -5.24 5.88
N THR A 96 -24.72 -4.89 6.26
CA THR A 96 -25.14 -3.50 6.47
C THR A 96 -24.25 -2.75 7.49
N PRO A 97 -23.86 -3.33 8.66
CA PRO A 97 -22.94 -2.65 9.58
C PRO A 97 -21.60 -2.33 8.91
N GLY A 98 -21.05 -3.27 8.13
CA GLY A 98 -19.80 -3.06 7.40
C GLY A 98 -19.92 -1.99 6.32
N ILE A 99 -21.04 -1.95 5.59
CA ILE A 99 -21.33 -0.96 4.56
C ILE A 99 -21.41 0.44 5.18
N TYR A 100 -22.14 0.61 6.29
CA TYR A 100 -22.24 1.89 7.00
C TYR A 100 -20.88 2.34 7.54
N GLY A 101 -20.11 1.44 8.16
CA GLY A 101 -18.76 1.73 8.66
C GLY A 101 -17.79 2.13 7.55
N LEU A 102 -17.87 1.48 6.37
CA LEU A 102 -17.09 1.87 5.19
C LEU A 102 -17.53 3.24 4.66
N GLY A 103 -18.85 3.48 4.57
CA GLY A 103 -19.42 4.77 4.16
C GLY A 103 -18.93 5.92 5.02
N GLU A 104 -18.92 5.72 6.35
CA GLU A 104 -18.44 6.73 7.30
C GLU A 104 -16.93 6.98 7.17
N ALA A 105 -16.12 5.93 7.02
CA ALA A 105 -14.69 6.06 6.77
C ALA A 105 -14.39 6.88 5.50
N ILE A 106 -15.13 6.60 4.42
CA ILE A 106 -15.01 7.35 3.16
C ILE A 106 -15.45 8.80 3.33
N ARG A 107 -16.53 9.06 4.09
CA ARG A 107 -17.01 10.41 4.38
C ARG A 107 -15.94 11.22 5.10
N ILE A 108 -15.36 10.68 6.17
CA ILE A 108 -14.31 11.33 6.99
C ILE A 108 -13.07 11.63 6.15
N ILE A 109 -12.64 10.70 5.27
CA ILE A 109 -11.49 10.93 4.41
C ILE A 109 -11.75 12.05 3.41
N ASN A 110 -12.94 12.09 2.82
CA ASN A 110 -13.29 13.08 1.82
C ASN A 110 -13.55 14.49 2.37
N GLU A 111 -13.64 14.69 3.69
CA GLU A 111 -13.74 16.03 4.29
C GLU A 111 -12.54 16.91 3.93
N ASP A 112 -11.33 16.31 3.86
CA ASP A 112 -10.11 17.00 3.45
C ASP A 112 -9.11 15.99 2.82
N LEU A 113 -9.49 15.42 1.69
CA LEU A 113 -8.67 14.39 1.03
C LEU A 113 -7.29 14.91 0.61
N ASP A 114 -7.24 16.10 0.01
CA ASP A 114 -6.00 16.66 -0.52
C ASP A 114 -5.05 17.05 0.63
N GLY A 115 -5.54 17.67 1.70
CA GLY A 115 -4.74 18.00 2.89
C GLY A 115 -4.21 16.75 3.61
N LYS A 116 -5.01 15.68 3.70
CA LYS A 116 -4.54 14.39 4.25
C LYS A 116 -3.45 13.76 3.40
N ILE A 117 -3.58 13.77 2.08
CA ILE A 117 -2.55 13.27 1.14
C ILE A 117 -1.26 14.07 1.31
N GLU A 118 -1.33 15.40 1.37
CA GLU A 118 -0.18 16.28 1.57
C GLU A 118 0.48 16.03 2.92
N LYS A 119 -0.30 15.91 4.01
CA LYS A 119 0.23 15.55 5.34
C LYS A 119 1.01 14.22 5.30
N ILE A 120 0.43 13.16 4.73
CA ILE A 120 1.10 11.86 4.64
C ILE A 120 2.37 11.96 3.80
N LYS A 121 2.36 12.74 2.71
CA LYS A 121 3.54 12.97 1.89
C LYS A 121 4.66 13.64 2.69
N ASN A 122 4.34 14.70 3.42
CA ASN A 122 5.32 15.41 4.25
C ASN A 122 5.92 14.49 5.33
N LEU A 123 5.11 13.64 5.96
CA LEU A 123 5.57 12.64 6.93
C LEU A 123 6.46 11.57 6.29
N ARG A 124 6.13 11.10 5.07
CA ARG A 124 6.98 10.15 4.32
C ARG A 124 8.33 10.77 3.96
N ASP A 125 8.31 11.99 3.46
CA ASP A 125 9.51 12.71 3.04
C ASP A 125 10.42 13.00 4.26
N LEU A 126 9.82 13.36 5.41
CA LEU A 126 10.53 13.48 6.69
C LEU A 126 11.14 12.13 7.10
N LEU A 127 10.37 11.04 7.10
CA LEU A 127 10.87 9.71 7.44
C LEU A 127 12.05 9.30 6.55
N GLN A 128 11.93 9.49 5.24
CA GLN A 128 12.98 9.17 4.29
C GLN A 128 14.24 9.99 4.56
N LYS A 129 14.11 11.31 4.74
CA LYS A 129 15.22 12.22 5.03
C LYS A 129 15.94 11.81 6.31
N GLU A 130 15.20 11.66 7.40
CA GLU A 130 15.75 11.29 8.70
C GLU A 130 16.45 9.92 8.68
N ILE A 131 15.92 8.93 7.96
CA ILE A 131 16.59 7.63 7.78
C ILE A 131 17.91 7.82 7.01
N MET A 132 17.90 8.56 5.91
CA MET A 132 19.09 8.77 5.08
C MET A 132 20.20 9.55 5.80
N GLU A 133 19.83 10.52 6.64
CA GLU A 133 20.79 11.35 7.38
C GLU A 133 21.38 10.65 8.61
N ASN A 134 20.64 9.70 9.20
CA ASN A 134 20.98 9.10 10.48
C ASN A 134 21.47 7.66 10.41
N ILE A 135 21.23 6.94 9.31
CA ILE A 135 21.53 5.50 9.21
C ILE A 135 22.35 5.25 7.94
N GLU A 136 23.59 4.81 8.11
CA GLU A 136 24.45 4.42 7.01
C GLU A 136 24.08 3.05 6.42
N ASP A 137 24.66 2.71 5.27
CA ASP A 137 24.48 1.42 4.59
C ASP A 137 23.00 1.04 4.41
N ILE A 138 22.27 1.93 3.75
CA ILE A 138 20.86 1.72 3.38
C ILE A 138 20.64 1.94 1.88
N LYS A 139 19.50 1.46 1.38
CA LYS A 139 19.02 1.76 0.02
C LYS A 139 17.52 2.01 0.05
N ILE A 140 17.10 3.13 -0.51
CA ILE A 140 15.67 3.40 -0.73
C ILE A 140 15.23 2.61 -1.97
N ASN A 141 14.18 1.78 -1.82
CA ASN A 141 13.62 0.95 -2.90
C ASN A 141 12.35 1.56 -3.49
N SER A 142 11.67 2.44 -2.75
CA SER A 142 10.51 3.18 -3.24
C SER A 142 10.93 4.21 -4.28
N PRO A 143 10.19 4.39 -5.38
CA PRO A 143 10.45 5.46 -6.34
C PRO A 143 10.14 6.84 -5.73
N GLU A 144 10.83 7.89 -6.22
CA GLU A 144 10.64 9.27 -5.77
C GLU A 144 9.20 9.76 -6.00
N ASP A 145 8.63 9.43 -7.15
CA ASP A 145 7.26 9.72 -7.57
C ASP A 145 6.23 8.70 -7.07
N GLY A 146 6.62 7.87 -6.10
CA GLY A 146 5.77 6.85 -5.49
C GLY A 146 4.64 7.44 -4.66
N VAL A 147 3.70 6.56 -4.27
CA VAL A 147 2.57 6.93 -3.41
C VAL A 147 3.05 7.43 -2.04
N CYS A 148 2.30 8.38 -1.48
CA CYS A 148 2.69 9.10 -0.27
C CYS A 148 2.82 8.25 1.01
N HIS A 149 2.15 7.11 1.11
CA HIS A 149 2.02 6.34 2.35
C HIS A 149 2.91 5.10 2.46
N ILE A 150 3.79 4.85 1.48
CA ILE A 150 4.68 3.68 1.46
C ILE A 150 6.12 4.14 1.27
N LEU A 151 7.00 3.67 2.15
CA LEU A 151 8.45 3.79 2.01
C LEU A 151 9.08 2.41 2.24
N ASN A 152 9.81 1.90 1.26
CA ASN A 152 10.55 0.65 1.34
C ASN A 152 12.04 0.94 1.38
N VAL A 153 12.72 0.41 2.39
CA VAL A 153 14.15 0.63 2.64
C VAL A 153 14.85 -0.69 2.89
N THR A 154 15.94 -0.95 2.22
CA THR A 154 16.87 -2.03 2.54
C THR A 154 17.90 -1.54 3.56
N PHE A 155 18.11 -2.31 4.63
CA PHE A 155 19.16 -2.12 5.61
C PHE A 155 20.23 -3.20 5.39
N TYR A 156 21.39 -2.82 4.85
CA TYR A 156 22.46 -3.78 4.56
C TYR A 156 23.03 -4.40 5.84
N GLY A 157 23.38 -5.69 5.74
CA GLY A 157 23.98 -6.44 6.82
C GLY A 157 23.01 -6.90 7.93
N ILE A 158 21.70 -6.76 7.71
CA ILE A 158 20.66 -7.15 8.68
C ILE A 158 19.59 -7.95 7.95
N LYS A 159 19.01 -8.94 8.64
CA LYS A 159 17.80 -9.61 8.17
C LYS A 159 16.58 -8.79 8.57
N GLY A 160 15.75 -8.39 7.59
CA GLY A 160 14.55 -7.58 7.82
C GLY A 160 13.58 -8.22 8.82
N GLU A 161 13.43 -9.55 8.81
CA GLU A 161 12.59 -10.27 9.78
C GLU A 161 13.10 -10.09 11.23
N VAL A 162 14.42 -10.12 11.43
CA VAL A 162 15.01 -9.88 12.75
C VAL A 162 14.79 -8.41 13.16
N LEU A 163 15.04 -7.47 12.24
CA LEU A 163 14.82 -6.05 12.50
C LEU A 163 13.34 -5.75 12.81
N LEU A 164 12.41 -6.36 12.09
CA LEU A 164 10.96 -6.22 12.32
C LEU A 164 10.61 -6.58 13.77
N HIS A 165 11.01 -7.75 14.25
CA HIS A 165 10.72 -8.19 15.61
C HIS A 165 11.41 -7.33 16.69
N TYR A 166 12.61 -6.80 16.38
CA TYR A 166 13.33 -5.91 17.28
C TYR A 166 12.62 -4.55 17.41
N LEU A 167 12.08 -4.04 16.30
CA LEU A 167 11.29 -2.82 16.27
C LEU A 167 9.92 -2.98 16.95
N GLU A 168 9.25 -4.12 16.72
CA GLU A 168 7.95 -4.44 17.34
C GLU A 168 8.03 -4.41 18.87
N GLN A 169 9.10 -4.93 19.46
CA GLN A 169 9.33 -4.88 20.91
C GLN A 169 9.47 -3.46 21.46
N LYS A 170 9.85 -2.50 20.60
CA LYS A 170 10.00 -1.09 20.93
C LYS A 170 8.80 -0.23 20.48
N GLY A 171 7.71 -0.88 20.00
CA GLY A 171 6.47 -0.21 19.62
C GLY A 171 6.46 0.33 18.18
N VAL A 172 7.44 0.01 17.35
CA VAL A 172 7.49 0.38 15.93
C VAL A 172 7.08 -0.80 15.06
N TYR A 173 5.91 -0.71 14.43
CA TYR A 173 5.34 -1.77 13.61
C TYR A 173 5.62 -1.53 12.13
N VAL A 174 6.34 -2.45 11.51
CA VAL A 174 6.74 -2.42 10.10
C VAL A 174 6.41 -3.74 9.41
N SER A 175 6.74 -3.89 8.13
CA SER A 175 6.55 -5.15 7.41
C SER A 175 7.77 -5.52 6.56
N THR A 176 8.02 -6.83 6.43
CA THR A 176 8.94 -7.39 5.44
C THR A 176 8.14 -7.87 4.23
N GLY A 177 8.23 -7.20 3.10
CA GLY A 177 7.46 -7.55 1.88
C GLY A 177 5.94 -7.38 2.04
N SER A 178 5.14 -8.17 1.30
CA SER A 178 3.70 -8.17 1.46
C SER A 178 3.26 -9.15 2.55
N ALA A 179 2.35 -8.71 3.41
CA ALA A 179 1.75 -9.56 4.46
C ALA A 179 1.09 -10.85 3.90
N CYS A 180 0.74 -10.86 2.61
CA CYS A 180 0.10 -12.00 1.93
C CYS A 180 1.09 -13.05 1.38
N SER A 181 2.39 -12.76 1.31
CA SER A 181 3.39 -13.65 0.68
C SER A 181 4.29 -14.40 1.67
N SER A 182 3.93 -14.46 2.95
CA SER A 182 4.69 -15.07 4.05
C SER A 182 5.10 -16.55 3.85
N LYS A 183 4.58 -17.24 2.84
CA LYS A 183 4.91 -18.64 2.51
C LYS A 183 5.97 -18.80 1.41
N LYS A 184 6.40 -17.73 0.71
CA LYS A 184 7.43 -17.80 -0.35
C LYS A 184 8.69 -17.10 0.12
N LYS A 185 9.85 -17.74 -0.08
CA LYS A 185 11.15 -17.12 0.17
C LYS A 185 11.36 -15.90 -0.74
N GLY A 186 11.34 -14.69 -0.15
CA GLY A 186 11.62 -13.43 -0.81
C GLY A 186 10.43 -12.78 -1.54
N SER A 187 10.53 -11.48 -1.78
CA SER A 187 9.54 -10.69 -2.52
C SER A 187 9.78 -10.80 -4.03
N HIS A 188 8.76 -11.24 -4.78
CA HIS A 188 8.82 -11.22 -6.23
C HIS A 188 8.84 -9.78 -6.82
N VAL A 189 8.28 -8.81 -6.10
CA VAL A 189 8.30 -7.38 -6.48
C VAL A 189 9.71 -6.84 -6.41
N LEU A 190 10.40 -7.03 -5.28
CA LEU A 190 11.77 -6.55 -5.09
C LEU A 190 12.75 -7.26 -6.05
N ASN A 191 12.52 -8.54 -6.33
CA ASN A 191 13.29 -9.26 -7.34
C ASN A 191 13.05 -8.70 -8.75
N ALA A 192 11.80 -8.36 -9.09
CA ALA A 192 11.45 -7.81 -10.41
C ALA A 192 12.06 -6.43 -10.68
N ILE A 193 12.32 -5.64 -9.63
CA ILE A 193 13.04 -4.35 -9.75
C ILE A 193 14.56 -4.50 -9.66
N GLY A 194 15.07 -5.75 -9.68
CA GLY A 194 16.50 -6.05 -9.78
C GLY A 194 17.28 -6.04 -8.47
N LEU A 195 16.61 -6.12 -7.31
CA LEU A 195 17.31 -6.23 -6.04
C LEU A 195 17.96 -7.62 -5.90
N SER A 196 19.18 -7.63 -5.36
CA SER A 196 19.89 -8.87 -4.98
C SER A 196 19.17 -9.58 -3.83
N PRO A 197 19.41 -10.90 -3.64
CA PRO A 197 18.85 -11.63 -2.51
C PRO A 197 19.17 -11.02 -1.15
N GLN A 198 20.36 -10.44 -0.98
CA GLN A 198 20.78 -9.75 0.25
C GLN A 198 20.00 -8.47 0.49
N GLU A 199 19.75 -7.68 -0.57
CA GLU A 199 18.93 -6.46 -0.50
C GLU A 199 17.48 -6.79 -0.15
N ILE A 200 16.94 -7.87 -0.75
CA ILE A 200 15.56 -8.34 -0.47
C ILE A 200 15.44 -8.81 0.98
N GLU A 201 16.45 -9.53 1.48
CA GLU A 201 16.46 -10.04 2.87
C GLU A 201 16.47 -8.89 3.88
N GLY A 202 17.15 -7.78 3.58
CA GLY A 202 17.24 -6.59 4.46
C GLY A 202 16.12 -5.57 4.27
N ALA A 203 15.14 -5.82 3.39
CA ALA A 203 14.11 -4.84 3.05
C ALA A 203 13.00 -4.75 4.10
N ILE A 204 12.69 -3.52 4.52
CA ILE A 204 11.60 -3.15 5.43
C ILE A 204 10.68 -2.17 4.73
N ARG A 205 9.37 -2.39 4.83
CA ARG A 205 8.34 -1.44 4.40
C ARG A 205 7.77 -0.69 5.58
N PHE A 206 7.87 0.62 5.55
CA PHE A 206 7.14 1.54 6.40
C PHE A 206 5.82 1.92 5.73
N SER A 207 4.75 2.04 6.52
CA SER A 207 3.44 2.45 6.03
C SER A 207 2.88 3.53 6.94
N LEU A 208 2.44 4.63 6.35
CA LEU A 208 2.01 5.84 7.04
C LEU A 208 0.53 6.12 6.82
N SER A 209 -0.06 6.91 7.70
CA SER A 209 -1.41 7.45 7.57
C SER A 209 -1.46 8.92 8.04
N ASP A 210 -2.59 9.58 7.80
CA ASP A 210 -2.88 10.92 8.31
C ASP A 210 -2.99 11.01 9.84
N LEU A 211 -3.06 9.87 10.52
CA LEU A 211 -3.07 9.79 11.99
C LEU A 211 -1.67 9.91 12.61
N ASN A 212 -0.61 9.67 11.82
CA ASN A 212 0.76 9.84 12.33
C ASN A 212 1.12 11.31 12.55
N THR A 213 2.10 11.53 13.43
CA THR A 213 2.68 12.85 13.72
C THR A 213 4.17 12.92 13.38
N GLU A 214 4.72 14.12 13.30
CA GLU A 214 6.17 14.31 13.09
C GLU A 214 6.99 13.79 14.26
N GLU A 215 6.49 13.92 15.48
CA GLU A 215 7.14 13.42 16.69
C GLU A 215 7.25 11.90 16.67
N GLU A 216 6.18 11.21 16.25
CA GLU A 216 6.19 9.76 16.07
C GLU A 216 7.21 9.34 15.01
N ILE A 217 7.33 10.07 13.90
CA ILE A 217 8.33 9.78 12.86
C ILE A 217 9.75 9.92 13.42
N LYS A 218 10.06 11.01 14.12
CA LYS A 218 11.39 11.25 14.71
C LYS A 218 11.75 10.19 15.75
N GLU A 219 10.80 9.83 16.62
CA GLU A 219 11.04 8.76 17.61
C GLU A 219 11.21 7.39 16.94
N ALA A 220 10.41 7.08 15.92
CA ALA A 220 10.56 5.84 15.14
C ALA A 220 11.95 5.75 14.48
N VAL A 221 12.44 6.83 13.88
CA VAL A 221 13.79 6.84 13.27
C VAL A 221 14.88 6.62 14.31
N LYS A 222 14.77 7.24 15.48
CA LYS A 222 15.71 7.02 16.59
C LYS A 222 15.74 5.54 17.00
N ILE A 223 14.57 4.94 17.17
CA ILE A 223 14.44 3.50 17.51
C ILE A 223 15.02 2.62 16.41
N VAL A 224 14.77 2.94 15.12
CA VAL A 224 15.33 2.21 13.98
C VAL A 224 16.85 2.31 13.98
N LYS A 225 17.42 3.51 14.17
CA LYS A 225 18.87 3.75 14.23
C LYS A 225 19.55 2.92 15.31
N GLU A 226 19.02 2.96 16.52
CA GLU A 226 19.53 2.18 17.64
C GLU A 226 19.46 0.68 17.35
N SER A 227 18.31 0.20 16.85
CA SER A 227 18.09 -1.22 16.55
C SER A 227 19.02 -1.73 15.43
N VAL A 228 19.22 -0.93 14.38
CA VAL A 228 20.15 -1.24 13.30
C VAL A 228 21.59 -1.32 13.81
N SER A 229 22.01 -0.38 14.65
CA SER A 229 23.34 -0.36 15.27
C SER A 229 23.58 -1.60 16.12
N ASP A 230 22.65 -1.94 17.01
CA ASP A 230 22.73 -3.11 17.89
C ASP A 230 22.84 -4.41 17.09
N LEU A 231 21.97 -4.59 16.10
CA LEU A 231 21.95 -5.80 15.29
C LEU A 231 23.23 -5.94 14.46
N ARG A 232 23.76 -4.87 13.88
CA ARG A 232 25.04 -4.90 13.15
C ARG A 232 26.20 -5.26 14.06
N MET A 233 26.24 -4.77 15.31
CA MET A 233 27.27 -5.15 16.29
C MET A 233 27.21 -6.65 16.63
N ILE A 234 26.01 -7.21 16.79
CA ILE A 234 25.83 -8.62 17.09
C ILE A 234 26.27 -9.49 15.90
N MET A 235 25.93 -9.08 14.68
CA MET A 235 26.26 -9.86 13.47
C MET A 235 27.75 -9.81 13.09
N ARG A 236 28.47 -8.72 13.42
CA ARG A 236 29.94 -8.64 13.22
C ARG A 236 30.75 -9.51 14.18
N ARG A 237 30.17 -9.93 15.30
CA ARG A 237 30.83 -10.81 16.30
C ARG A 237 30.68 -12.28 15.99
N ARG A 238 29.97 -12.66 14.95
CA ARG A 238 29.84 -14.04 14.43
C ARG A 238 30.67 -14.23 13.17
#